data_3d1073e48c080c9cad9da48f9dbfc0cc
#
_entry.id   3d1073e48c080c9cad9da48f9dbfc0cc
#
_cell.length_a   1.000
_cell.length_b   1.000
_cell.length_c   1.000
_cell.angle_alpha   90.00
_cell.angle_beta   90.00
_cell.angle_gamma   90.00
#
_symmetry.space_group_name_H-M   'P 1'
#
loop_
_entity.id
_entity.type
_entity.pdbx_description
1 polymer ?
#
loop_
_entity_poly.entity_id
_entity_poly.type
_entity_poly.pdbx_seq_one_letter_code
_entity_poly.pdbx_strand_id
1 'polypeptide(L)'
;MIGYYIVKAEPAVQVLNRQVEDVTNGSISRDTMNLSLSIGVSASVALALLRVLTGLNIYWLLIPGYLIALILTRFVPKVFVGIAFDSGGVASGPMTSTFLLPLAMGACTAIGGNVVTDAFGVVAMVAMAPLIAVQVMGVSYNMKLKKASTPAAAIIGIDAVSYTHLTLPTILRV
;
A
#
# COMPACT_ATOMS: atom_id res chain seq x y z
N MET A 1 15.06 -5.44 -8.31
CA MET A 1 15.65 -4.20 -8.86
C MET A 1 14.62 -3.37 -9.63
N ILE A 2 14.00 -3.87 -10.72
CA ILE A 2 13.06 -3.10 -11.58
C ILE A 2 11.91 -2.49 -10.76
N GLY A 3 11.20 -3.27 -9.95
CA GLY A 3 10.08 -2.76 -9.15
C GLY A 3 10.45 -1.67 -8.15
N TYR A 4 11.65 -1.69 -7.60
CA TYR A 4 12.17 -0.65 -6.73
C TYR A 4 12.30 0.70 -7.46
N TYR A 5 12.87 0.67 -8.66
CA TYR A 5 13.04 1.89 -9.45
C TYR A 5 11.70 2.41 -10.01
N ILE A 6 10.75 1.53 -10.32
CA ILE A 6 9.39 1.91 -10.72
C ILE A 6 8.73 2.74 -9.63
N VAL A 7 8.75 2.28 -8.38
CA VAL A 7 8.15 3.01 -7.24
C VAL A 7 8.84 4.37 -7.03
N LYS A 8 10.16 4.43 -7.14
CA LYS A 8 10.89 5.70 -7.01
C LYS A 8 10.64 6.68 -8.15
N ALA A 9 10.44 6.18 -9.35
CA ALA A 9 10.22 7.00 -10.53
C ALA A 9 8.75 7.44 -10.69
N GLU A 10 7.80 6.80 -9.96
CA GLU A 10 6.38 7.11 -10.06
C GLU A 10 6.03 8.38 -9.26
N PRO A 11 5.65 9.50 -9.92
CA PRO A 11 5.34 10.75 -9.22
C PRO A 11 4.15 10.62 -8.27
N ALA A 12 3.15 9.83 -8.63
CA ALA A 12 1.95 9.64 -7.82
C ALA A 12 2.25 8.94 -6.47
N VAL A 13 3.26 8.05 -6.43
CA VAL A 13 3.73 7.45 -5.19
C VAL A 13 4.33 8.49 -4.25
N GLN A 14 5.01 9.50 -4.78
CA GLN A 14 5.58 10.58 -3.95
C GLN A 14 4.48 11.41 -3.28
N VAL A 15 3.37 11.66 -3.97
CA VAL A 15 2.20 12.34 -3.40
C VAL A 15 1.56 11.47 -2.31
N LEU A 16 1.36 10.17 -2.59
CA LEU A 16 0.82 9.23 -1.61
C LEU A 16 1.67 9.18 -0.33
N ASN A 17 2.99 9.12 -0.46
CA ASN A 17 3.90 9.10 0.68
C ASN A 17 3.76 10.36 1.56
N ARG A 18 3.56 11.55 0.96
CA ARG A 18 3.30 12.78 1.69
C ARG A 18 1.95 12.73 2.43
N GLN A 19 0.90 12.27 1.77
CA GLN A 19 -0.42 12.14 2.38
C GLN A 19 -0.41 11.21 3.61
N VAL A 20 0.32 10.08 3.52
CA VAL A 20 0.45 9.15 4.65
C VAL A 20 1.21 9.80 5.82
N GLU A 21 2.28 10.52 5.55
CA GLU A 21 3.03 11.24 6.59
C GLU A 21 2.16 12.28 7.28
N ASP A 22 1.40 13.09 6.51
CA ASP A 22 0.51 14.12 7.04
C ASP A 22 -0.62 13.51 7.89
N VAL A 23 -1.30 12.47 7.40
CA VAL A 23 -2.40 11.79 8.11
C VAL A 23 -1.92 11.07 9.38
N THR A 24 -0.69 10.61 9.40
CA THR A 24 -0.11 9.92 10.58
C THR A 24 0.66 10.87 11.51
N ASN A 25 0.62 12.19 11.27
CA ASN A 25 1.40 13.20 12.00
C ASN A 25 2.89 12.81 12.11
N GLY A 26 3.47 12.34 11.01
CA GLY A 26 4.87 11.94 10.94
C GLY A 26 5.21 10.60 11.61
N SER A 27 4.23 9.88 12.18
CA SER A 27 4.50 8.57 12.81
C SER A 27 4.93 7.50 11.79
N ILE A 28 4.56 7.67 10.53
CA ILE A 28 5.09 6.92 9.39
C ILE A 28 5.80 7.90 8.48
N SER A 29 7.12 7.77 8.39
CA SER A 29 7.93 8.62 7.52
C SER A 29 7.76 8.22 6.05
N ARG A 30 7.98 9.18 5.15
CA ARG A 30 7.99 8.96 3.68
C ARG A 30 8.93 7.85 3.28
N ASP A 31 10.12 7.80 3.89
CA ASP A 31 11.12 6.79 3.57
C ASP A 31 10.66 5.38 3.93
N THR A 32 10.01 5.22 5.09
CA THR A 32 9.43 3.95 5.52
C THR A 32 8.32 3.50 4.57
N MET A 33 7.45 4.42 4.16
CA MET A 33 6.39 4.15 3.20
C MET A 33 6.96 3.77 1.84
N ASN A 34 7.90 4.56 1.34
CA ASN A 34 8.58 4.33 0.05
C ASN A 34 9.31 2.98 0.03
N LEU A 35 10.01 2.63 1.11
CA LEU A 35 10.68 1.34 1.23
C LEU A 35 9.68 0.17 1.23
N SER A 36 8.60 0.28 1.99
CA SER A 36 7.55 -0.75 2.05
C SER A 36 6.90 -0.99 0.69
N LEU A 37 6.52 0.09 0.00
CA LEU A 37 5.99 0.02 -1.36
C LEU A 37 6.99 -0.57 -2.34
N SER A 38 8.26 -0.15 -2.26
CA SER A 38 9.33 -0.65 -3.14
C SER A 38 9.56 -2.15 -2.98
N ILE A 39 9.52 -2.67 -1.75
CA ILE A 39 9.64 -4.10 -1.47
C ILE A 39 8.41 -4.84 -2.02
N GLY A 40 7.21 -4.35 -1.73
CA GLY A 40 5.95 -4.96 -2.18
C GLY A 40 5.86 -5.04 -3.71
N VAL A 41 6.12 -3.93 -4.40
CA VAL A 41 6.08 -3.88 -5.87
C VAL A 41 7.20 -4.71 -6.48
N SER A 42 8.42 -4.72 -5.90
CA SER A 42 9.51 -5.56 -6.38
C SER A 42 9.20 -7.06 -6.30
N ALA A 43 8.63 -7.50 -5.20
CA ALA A 43 8.18 -8.88 -5.03
C ALA A 43 7.06 -9.24 -6.02
N SER A 44 6.09 -8.34 -6.19
CA SER A 44 4.99 -8.52 -7.14
C SER A 44 5.47 -8.62 -8.59
N VAL A 45 6.38 -7.74 -9.01
CA VAL A 45 6.98 -7.79 -10.36
C VAL A 45 7.74 -9.09 -10.58
N ALA A 46 8.50 -9.54 -9.58
CA ALA A 46 9.23 -10.80 -9.67
C ALA A 46 8.27 -11.99 -9.83
N LEU A 47 7.20 -12.05 -9.01
CA LEU A 47 6.17 -13.09 -9.10
C LEU A 47 5.41 -13.04 -10.43
N ALA A 48 5.12 -11.82 -10.92
CA ALA A 48 4.42 -11.63 -12.18
C ALA A 48 5.25 -12.12 -13.37
N LEU A 49 6.54 -11.80 -13.41
CA LEU A 49 7.45 -12.28 -14.46
C LEU A 49 7.69 -13.80 -14.35
N LEU A 50 7.84 -14.32 -13.14
CA LEU A 50 7.95 -15.76 -12.91
C LEU A 50 6.69 -16.49 -13.44
N ARG A 51 5.51 -15.93 -13.18
CA ARG A 51 4.25 -16.44 -13.71
C ARG A 51 4.23 -16.47 -15.24
N VAL A 52 4.64 -15.37 -15.89
CA VAL A 52 4.74 -15.30 -17.36
C VAL A 52 5.64 -16.40 -17.90
N LEU A 53 6.80 -16.63 -17.26
CA LEU A 53 7.75 -17.66 -17.67
C LEU A 53 7.27 -19.10 -17.44
N THR A 54 6.46 -19.33 -16.40
CA THR A 54 5.97 -20.67 -16.02
C THR A 54 4.59 -21.02 -16.59
N GLY A 55 3.89 -20.05 -17.18
CA GLY A 55 2.52 -20.22 -17.69
C GLY A 55 1.47 -20.46 -16.60
N LEU A 56 1.75 -20.13 -15.33
CA LEU A 56 0.81 -20.29 -14.21
C LEU A 56 -0.44 -19.44 -14.40
N ASN A 57 -1.61 -20.01 -14.09
CA ASN A 57 -2.85 -19.26 -14.17
C ASN A 57 -2.86 -18.12 -13.14
N ILE A 58 -3.23 -16.92 -13.59
CA ILE A 58 -3.22 -15.69 -12.78
C ILE A 58 -4.12 -15.80 -11.54
N TYR A 59 -5.21 -16.54 -11.60
CA TYR A 59 -6.15 -16.68 -10.49
C TYR A 59 -5.53 -17.31 -9.24
N TRP A 60 -4.50 -18.16 -9.39
CA TRP A 60 -3.77 -18.75 -8.27
C TRP A 60 -2.99 -17.73 -7.44
N LEU A 61 -2.66 -16.60 -8.02
CA LEU A 61 -1.94 -15.51 -7.33
C LEU A 61 -2.89 -14.38 -6.92
N LEU A 62 -3.84 -14.00 -7.78
CA LEU A 62 -4.75 -12.89 -7.48
C LEU A 62 -5.78 -13.25 -6.41
N ILE A 63 -6.39 -14.43 -6.46
CA ILE A 63 -7.44 -14.79 -5.48
C ILE A 63 -6.88 -14.80 -4.06
N PRO A 64 -5.80 -15.52 -3.73
CA PRO A 64 -5.25 -15.48 -2.38
C PRO A 64 -4.70 -14.10 -2.00
N GLY A 65 -4.11 -13.35 -2.93
CA GLY A 65 -3.60 -12.01 -2.67
C GLY A 65 -4.70 -11.02 -2.28
N TYR A 66 -5.79 -10.97 -3.04
CA TYR A 66 -6.94 -10.12 -2.68
C TYR A 66 -7.67 -10.63 -1.43
N LEU A 67 -7.73 -11.93 -1.21
CA LEU A 67 -8.30 -12.49 0.02
C LEU A 67 -7.49 -12.03 1.25
N ILE A 68 -6.17 -12.09 1.18
CA ILE A 68 -5.28 -11.56 2.22
C ILE A 68 -5.53 -10.06 2.43
N ALA A 69 -5.60 -9.27 1.35
CA ALA A 69 -5.89 -7.85 1.44
C ALA A 69 -7.22 -7.58 2.13
N LEU A 70 -8.29 -8.32 1.80
CA LEU A 70 -9.60 -8.19 2.43
C LEU A 70 -9.59 -8.60 3.91
N ILE A 71 -8.89 -9.66 4.26
CA ILE A 71 -8.73 -10.07 5.67
C ILE A 71 -7.99 -8.99 6.46
N LEU A 72 -6.92 -8.42 5.90
CA LEU A 72 -6.18 -7.35 6.56
C LEU A 72 -7.03 -6.11 6.83
N THR A 73 -8.02 -5.79 6.00
CA THR A 73 -8.92 -4.63 6.24
C THR A 73 -9.61 -4.69 7.60
N ARG A 74 -9.79 -5.90 8.16
CA ARG A 74 -10.45 -6.09 9.46
C ARG A 74 -9.56 -5.64 10.64
N PHE A 75 -8.25 -5.63 10.45
CA PHE A 75 -7.26 -5.36 11.50
C PHE A 75 -6.62 -3.97 11.39
N VAL A 76 -6.90 -3.26 10.32
CA VAL A 76 -6.26 -1.98 9.96
C VAL A 76 -7.21 -0.82 10.22
N PRO A 77 -6.74 0.34 10.73
CA PRO A 77 -7.55 1.54 10.84
C PRO A 77 -8.14 1.96 9.49
N LYS A 78 -9.38 2.47 9.49
CA LYS A 78 -10.13 2.81 8.26
C LYS A 78 -9.37 3.74 7.31
N VAL A 79 -8.58 4.65 7.85
CA VAL A 79 -7.74 5.58 7.07
C VAL A 79 -6.73 4.82 6.21
N PHE A 80 -6.03 3.85 6.80
CA PHE A 80 -5.06 3.02 6.06
C PHE A 80 -5.73 2.11 5.03
N VAL A 81 -6.96 1.66 5.29
CA VAL A 81 -7.73 0.91 4.30
C VAL A 81 -8.00 1.77 3.07
N GLY A 82 -8.48 3.01 3.26
CA GLY A 82 -8.69 3.95 2.16
C GLY A 82 -7.41 4.20 1.35
N ILE A 83 -6.30 4.52 2.02
CA ILE A 83 -4.99 4.75 1.40
C ILE A 83 -4.51 3.49 0.67
N ALA A 84 -4.70 2.31 1.24
CA ALA A 84 -4.28 1.05 0.62
C ALA A 84 -5.00 0.80 -0.70
N PHE A 85 -6.32 0.96 -0.73
CA PHE A 85 -7.08 0.76 -1.97
C PHE A 85 -6.77 1.80 -3.04
N ASP A 86 -6.51 3.06 -2.65
CA ASP A 86 -6.05 4.10 -3.56
C ASP A 86 -4.63 3.82 -4.10
N SER A 87 -3.74 3.32 -3.24
CA SER A 87 -2.35 3.04 -3.61
C SER A 87 -2.19 1.99 -4.72
N GLY A 88 -3.14 1.07 -4.86
CA GLY A 88 -3.15 0.10 -5.95
C GLY A 88 -3.24 0.77 -7.32
N GLY A 89 -4.13 1.76 -7.47
CA GLY A 89 -4.25 2.58 -8.67
C GLY A 89 -3.02 3.45 -8.92
N VAL A 90 -2.46 4.01 -7.85
CA VAL A 90 -1.26 4.86 -7.91
C VAL A 90 -0.03 4.07 -8.39
N ALA A 91 0.22 2.88 -7.86
CA ALA A 91 1.39 2.07 -8.21
C ALA A 91 1.28 1.36 -9.57
N SER A 92 0.05 1.16 -10.07
CA SER A 92 -0.20 0.65 -11.43
C SER A 92 -0.26 1.78 -12.49
N GLY A 93 0.23 2.96 -12.16
CA GLY A 93 0.21 4.17 -12.97
C GLY A 93 1.12 4.14 -14.21
N PRO A 94 1.55 5.33 -14.67
CA PRO A 94 2.30 5.49 -15.91
C PRO A 94 3.50 4.57 -16.08
N MET A 95 4.34 4.40 -15.05
CA MET A 95 5.54 3.55 -15.13
C MET A 95 5.20 2.07 -15.34
N THR A 96 4.13 1.58 -14.73
CA THR A 96 3.69 0.20 -14.92
C THR A 96 3.10 -0.03 -16.32
N SER A 97 2.31 0.90 -16.81
CA SER A 97 1.66 0.78 -18.13
C SER A 97 2.61 1.03 -19.30
N THR A 98 3.55 1.98 -19.16
CA THR A 98 4.45 2.37 -20.26
C THR A 98 5.75 1.58 -20.31
N PHE A 99 6.22 1.07 -19.18
CA PHE A 99 7.49 0.33 -19.11
C PHE A 99 7.28 -1.15 -18.80
N LEU A 100 6.60 -1.47 -17.69
CA LEU A 100 6.51 -2.85 -17.23
C LEU A 100 5.61 -3.72 -18.10
N LEU A 101 4.49 -3.17 -18.59
CA LEU A 101 3.59 -3.90 -19.47
C LEU A 101 4.25 -4.26 -20.80
N PRO A 102 4.90 -3.35 -21.54
CA PRO A 102 5.67 -3.70 -22.74
C PRO A 102 6.79 -4.70 -22.50
N LEU A 103 7.49 -4.60 -21.35
CA LEU A 103 8.50 -5.58 -20.96
C LEU A 103 7.89 -6.99 -20.79
N ALA A 104 6.74 -7.09 -20.12
CA ALA A 104 6.03 -8.35 -19.95
C ALA A 104 5.48 -8.91 -21.26
N MET A 105 5.00 -8.03 -22.16
CA MET A 105 4.56 -8.42 -23.50
C MET A 105 5.72 -8.98 -24.33
N GLY A 106 6.89 -8.32 -24.30
CA GLY A 106 8.10 -8.81 -24.97
C GLY A 106 8.58 -10.17 -24.42
N ALA A 107 8.59 -10.33 -23.10
CA ALA A 107 8.93 -11.60 -22.47
C ALA A 107 7.93 -12.71 -22.86
N CYS A 108 6.64 -12.42 -22.84
CA CYS A 108 5.59 -13.36 -23.21
C CYS A 108 5.71 -13.82 -24.68
N THR A 109 5.94 -12.87 -25.59
CA THR A 109 6.16 -13.18 -27.03
C THR A 109 7.39 -14.03 -27.26
N ALA A 110 8.47 -13.77 -26.52
CA ALA A 110 9.71 -14.51 -26.65
C ALA A 110 9.59 -16.00 -26.28
N ILE A 111 8.68 -16.34 -25.37
CA ILE A 111 8.39 -17.72 -24.93
C ILE A 111 7.19 -18.34 -25.65
N GLY A 112 6.54 -17.63 -26.56
CA GLY A 112 5.35 -18.11 -27.28
C GLY A 112 4.08 -18.19 -26.44
N GLY A 113 3.99 -17.42 -25.33
CA GLY A 113 2.83 -17.35 -24.45
C GLY A 113 1.70 -16.48 -25.02
N ASN A 114 0.56 -16.48 -24.33
CA ASN A 114 -0.57 -15.64 -24.71
C ASN A 114 -0.45 -14.25 -24.09
N VAL A 115 -0.13 -13.26 -24.94
CA VAL A 115 0.10 -11.87 -24.50
C VAL A 115 -1.11 -11.29 -23.74
N VAL A 116 -2.35 -11.61 -24.18
CA VAL A 116 -3.55 -11.04 -23.56
C VAL A 116 -3.78 -11.56 -22.13
N THR A 117 -3.58 -12.85 -21.90
CA THR A 117 -3.79 -13.44 -20.57
C THR A 117 -2.59 -13.28 -19.67
N ASP A 118 -1.39 -13.38 -20.22
CA ASP A 118 -0.17 -13.50 -19.44
C ASP A 118 0.48 -12.15 -19.17
N ALA A 119 0.60 -11.26 -20.16
CA ALA A 119 1.23 -9.96 -19.95
C ALA A 119 0.35 -8.98 -19.17
N PHE A 120 -0.96 -8.90 -19.49
CA PHE A 120 -1.86 -7.98 -18.78
C PHE A 120 -2.05 -8.34 -17.29
N GLY A 121 -1.89 -9.59 -16.92
CA GLY A 121 -1.91 -10.04 -15.52
C GLY A 121 -0.83 -9.38 -14.65
N VAL A 122 0.26 -8.91 -15.23
CA VAL A 122 1.34 -8.20 -14.52
C VAL A 122 0.83 -6.91 -13.89
N VAL A 123 0.00 -6.14 -14.60
CA VAL A 123 -0.58 -4.89 -14.09
C VAL A 123 -1.45 -5.15 -12.85
N ALA A 124 -2.30 -6.17 -12.90
CA ALA A 124 -3.16 -6.55 -11.78
C ALA A 124 -2.36 -6.97 -10.55
N MET A 125 -1.26 -7.71 -10.73
CA MET A 125 -0.38 -8.12 -9.64
C MET A 125 0.36 -6.92 -9.02
N VAL A 126 0.82 -5.98 -9.84
CA VAL A 126 1.49 -4.77 -9.37
C VAL A 126 0.51 -3.86 -8.61
N ALA A 127 -0.74 -3.77 -9.03
CA ALA A 127 -1.78 -3.03 -8.31
C ALA A 127 -2.12 -3.66 -6.95
N MET A 128 -2.08 -4.98 -6.83
CA MET A 128 -2.36 -5.71 -5.59
C MET A 128 -1.27 -5.53 -4.53
N ALA A 129 -0.01 -5.40 -4.91
CA ALA A 129 1.11 -5.35 -3.98
C ALA A 129 1.06 -4.15 -3.01
N PRO A 130 0.80 -2.91 -3.44
CA PRO A 130 0.64 -1.77 -2.55
C PRO A 130 -0.52 -1.92 -1.57
N LEU A 131 -1.63 -2.54 -2.01
CA LEU A 131 -2.77 -2.83 -1.13
C LEU A 131 -2.30 -3.59 0.12
N ILE A 132 -1.53 -4.66 -0.08
CA ILE A 132 -1.04 -5.50 1.01
C ILE A 132 0.03 -4.74 1.80
N ALA A 133 0.99 -4.10 1.13
CA ALA A 133 2.10 -3.40 1.77
C ALA A 133 1.63 -2.27 2.72
N VAL A 134 0.69 -1.44 2.27
CA VAL A 134 0.13 -0.34 3.08
C VAL A 134 -0.69 -0.88 4.26
N GLN A 135 -1.45 -1.95 4.05
CA GLN A 135 -2.22 -2.55 5.13
C GLN A 135 -1.34 -3.22 6.19
N VAL A 136 -0.29 -3.93 5.79
CA VAL A 136 0.70 -4.50 6.73
C VAL A 136 1.36 -3.39 7.55
N MET A 137 1.67 -2.26 6.92
CA MET A 137 2.18 -1.08 7.63
C MET A 137 1.15 -0.52 8.60
N GLY A 138 -0.13 -0.42 8.21
CA GLY A 138 -1.23 0.00 9.07
C GLY A 138 -1.42 -0.90 10.30
N VAL A 139 -1.27 -2.23 10.14
CA VAL A 139 -1.27 -3.18 11.28
C VAL A 139 -0.09 -2.90 12.21
N SER A 140 1.11 -2.72 11.65
CA SER A 140 2.31 -2.43 12.42
C SER A 140 2.19 -1.12 13.21
N TYR A 141 1.60 -0.10 12.60
CA TYR A 141 1.28 1.18 13.24
C TYR A 141 0.31 0.99 14.42
N ASN A 142 -0.78 0.26 14.21
CA ASN A 142 -1.77 0.00 15.24
C ASN A 142 -1.18 -0.80 16.43
N MET A 143 -0.30 -1.75 16.16
CA MET A 143 0.41 -2.50 17.21
C MET A 143 1.35 -1.60 18.03
N LYS A 144 2.06 -0.66 17.37
CA LYS A 144 2.92 0.31 18.07
C LYS A 144 2.12 1.24 18.98
N LEU A 145 0.97 1.73 18.50
CA LEU A 145 0.08 2.56 19.31
C LEU A 145 -0.43 1.82 20.55
N LYS A 146 -0.87 0.57 20.40
CA LYS A 146 -1.31 -0.26 21.54
C LYS A 146 -0.20 -0.48 22.54
N LYS A 147 1.04 -0.70 22.11
CA LYS A 147 2.19 -0.85 23.01
C LYS A 147 2.56 0.45 23.72
N ALA A 148 2.40 1.60 23.07
CA ALA A 148 2.69 2.91 23.67
C ALA A 148 1.62 3.35 24.70
N SER A 149 0.38 2.90 24.54
CA SER A 149 -0.72 3.20 25.47
C SER A 149 -0.73 2.31 26.72
N THR A 150 -0.05 1.18 26.71
CA THR A 150 -0.03 0.22 27.84
C THR A 150 0.83 0.66 29.04
N PRO A 151 1.99 1.36 28.90
CA PRO A 151 2.77 1.74 30.09
C PRO A 151 2.32 3.04 30.76
N ALA A 152 1.60 3.93 30.09
CA ALA A 152 1.17 5.22 30.67
C ALA A 152 -0.09 5.14 31.53
N ALA A 153 -0.98 4.19 31.26
CA ALA A 153 -2.23 4.00 32.02
C ALA A 153 -2.00 3.29 33.37
N ALA A 154 -0.86 2.64 33.56
CA ALA A 154 -0.56 1.91 34.78
C ALA A 154 0.15 2.75 35.88
N ILE A 155 0.66 3.94 35.52
CA ILE A 155 1.46 4.78 36.44
C ILE A 155 0.68 6.02 36.93
N ILE A 156 -0.38 6.43 36.26
CA ILE A 156 -1.16 7.60 36.63
C ILE A 156 -2.62 7.15 36.79
N GLY A 157 -2.99 6.80 38.03
CA GLY A 157 -4.38 6.68 38.46
C GLY A 157 -5.09 8.04 38.46
N ILE A 158 -5.18 8.67 37.33
CA ILE A 158 -5.94 9.88 37.11
C ILE A 158 -7.09 9.50 36.21
N ASP A 159 -8.29 9.51 36.80
CA ASP A 159 -9.55 9.39 36.09
C ASP A 159 -9.54 10.28 34.85
N ALA A 160 -9.94 9.69 33.73
CA ALA A 160 -10.08 10.40 32.46
C ALA A 160 -11.03 11.58 32.64
N VAL A 161 -10.50 12.75 32.90
CA VAL A 161 -11.25 14.00 32.84
C VAL A 161 -11.58 14.22 31.36
N SER A 162 -12.83 14.01 31.08
CA SER A 162 -13.44 14.28 29.77
C SER A 162 -13.33 15.77 29.46
N TYR A 163 -12.34 16.16 28.68
CA TYR A 163 -12.28 17.49 28.09
C TYR A 163 -13.20 17.57 26.86
N THR A 164 -14.49 17.55 27.08
CA THR A 164 -15.51 17.80 26.05
C THR A 164 -16.12 19.17 26.16
N HIS A 165 -15.38 20.21 26.48
CA HIS A 165 -15.88 21.59 26.34
C HIS A 165 -14.71 22.57 26.15
N LEU A 166 -14.20 22.65 24.93
CA LEU A 166 -13.65 23.89 24.43
C LEU A 166 -14.78 24.61 23.67
N THR A 167 -15.50 25.44 24.40
CA THR A 167 -16.40 26.43 23.84
C THR A 167 -15.64 27.30 22.85
N LEU A 168 -16.06 27.29 21.58
CA LEU A 168 -15.67 28.28 20.60
C LEU A 168 -16.06 29.68 21.17
N PRO A 169 -15.14 30.64 21.21
CA PRO A 169 -15.53 32.00 21.44
C PRO A 169 -16.28 32.51 20.22
N THR A 170 -17.55 32.83 20.43
CA THR A 170 -18.41 33.53 19.49
C THR A 170 -17.83 34.92 19.23
N ILE A 171 -17.12 35.11 18.15
CA ILE A 171 -16.83 36.43 17.60
C ILE A 171 -17.81 36.65 16.45
N LEU A 172 -19.00 37.04 16.82
CA LEU A 172 -19.95 37.70 15.96
C LEU A 172 -20.45 38.91 16.75
N ARG A 173 -19.84 40.08 16.54
CA ARG A 173 -20.53 41.39 16.62
C ARG A 173 -19.69 42.46 15.94
N VAL A 174 -20.37 43.06 15.02
CA VAL A 174 -20.30 44.33 14.30
C VAL A 174 -19.56 44.24 12.99
#